data_7d68ccee2d762ee1ff78cafa5b88e1b5
#
_entry.id   7d68ccee2d762ee1ff78cafa5b88e1b5
#
_cell.length_a   1.000
_cell.length_b   1.000
_cell.length_c   1.000
_cell.angle_alpha   90.00
_cell.angle_beta   90.00
_cell.angle_gamma   90.00
#
_symmetry.space_group_name_H-M   'P 1'
#
loop_
_entity.id
_entity.type
_entity.pdbx_description
1 polymer ?
#
loop_
_entity_poly.entity_id
_entity_poly.type
_entity_poly.pdbx_seq_one_letter_code
_entity_poly.pdbx_strand_id
1 'polypeptide(L)'
;MLEKIEKIFKEEKVLSIEDLKEKLNIESAKEFVELVKNIGKLERKLVITQLPNEKFLYVKEALEVEGIIRLHQKGFAFVFSAELGIEVYIPKGFTQSAMTGDVVLVKVDSVYKDDRNLEGIVQKVLERNTKYTVGTLTNAKFFSFVKSDDKNIVKYIKITNAKNFNLVDGTKVLVEITDYSKVSFEDHKGIIIKSIGHKDDPGVDILSVIYKHNIPNEFPEDVVEQTEKISDEIKLEDKYRDCTNEMVVTID
;
A
#
# COMPACT_ATOMS: atom_id res chain seq x y z
N MET A 1 -6.89 -40.92 12.42
CA MET A 1 -7.32 -39.53 12.50
C MET A 1 -6.19 -38.57 12.17
N LEU A 2 -5.00 -38.62 12.76
CA LEU A 2 -3.90 -37.67 12.60
C LEU A 2 -3.49 -37.42 11.13
N GLU A 3 -3.29 -38.49 10.35
CA GLU A 3 -2.94 -38.39 8.91
C GLU A 3 -4.04 -37.73 8.06
N LYS A 4 -5.32 -37.95 8.42
CA LYS A 4 -6.45 -37.32 7.74
C LYS A 4 -6.46 -35.81 8.00
N ILE A 5 -6.22 -35.39 9.25
CA ILE A 5 -6.11 -33.98 9.63
C ILE A 5 -4.96 -33.29 8.89
N GLU A 6 -3.77 -33.93 8.86
CA GLU A 6 -2.62 -33.37 8.14
C GLU A 6 -2.88 -33.26 6.64
N LYS A 7 -3.60 -34.23 6.03
CA LYS A 7 -3.99 -34.15 4.62
C LYS A 7 -4.91 -32.98 4.33
N ILE A 8 -5.92 -32.73 5.18
CA ILE A 8 -6.84 -31.60 5.04
C ILE A 8 -6.08 -30.28 5.13
N PHE A 9 -5.14 -30.15 6.09
CA PHE A 9 -4.28 -28.97 6.20
C PHE A 9 -3.33 -28.75 5.01
N LYS A 10 -2.94 -29.78 4.29
CA LYS A 10 -2.16 -29.62 3.06
C LYS A 10 -2.96 -29.00 1.93
N GLU A 11 -4.25 -29.31 1.86
CA GLU A 11 -5.17 -28.80 0.85
C GLU A 11 -5.64 -27.39 1.22
N GLU A 12 -6.01 -27.18 2.49
CA GLU A 12 -6.46 -25.90 3.03
C GLU A 12 -5.54 -25.47 4.17
N LYS A 13 -4.74 -24.45 3.91
CA LYS A 13 -3.63 -24.05 4.80
C LYS A 13 -4.08 -23.46 6.14
N VAL A 14 -5.30 -22.92 6.25
CA VAL A 14 -5.85 -22.29 7.46
C VAL A 14 -7.23 -22.84 7.76
N LEU A 15 -7.40 -23.45 8.94
CA LEU A 15 -8.65 -24.07 9.37
C LEU A 15 -8.93 -23.81 10.85
N SER A 16 -10.21 -23.66 11.20
CA SER A 16 -10.68 -23.68 12.59
C SER A 16 -10.95 -25.13 13.07
N ILE A 17 -11.23 -25.28 14.37
CA ILE A 17 -11.67 -26.57 14.92
C ILE A 17 -13.03 -26.97 14.33
N GLU A 18 -13.91 -26.00 14.12
CA GLU A 18 -15.23 -26.17 13.51
C GLU A 18 -15.13 -26.69 12.08
N ASP A 19 -14.26 -26.09 11.26
CA ASP A 19 -14.01 -26.54 9.89
C ASP A 19 -13.53 -27.97 9.85
N LEU A 20 -12.61 -28.33 10.75
CA LEU A 20 -12.11 -29.72 10.88
C LEU A 20 -13.17 -30.69 11.34
N LYS A 21 -14.07 -30.28 12.27
CA LYS A 21 -15.19 -31.07 12.74
C LYS A 21 -16.13 -31.40 11.57
N GLU A 22 -16.49 -30.43 10.76
CA GLU A 22 -17.35 -30.61 9.58
C GLU A 22 -16.70 -31.54 8.54
N LYS A 23 -15.45 -31.28 8.16
CA LYS A 23 -14.72 -32.05 7.13
C LYS A 23 -14.47 -33.52 7.54
N LEU A 24 -14.36 -33.76 8.83
CA LEU A 24 -14.16 -35.11 9.38
C LEU A 24 -15.48 -35.80 9.77
N ASN A 25 -16.62 -35.12 9.61
CA ASN A 25 -17.95 -35.59 10.02
C ASN A 25 -17.97 -36.06 11.48
N ILE A 26 -17.44 -35.24 12.40
CA ILE A 26 -17.36 -35.59 13.83
C ILE A 26 -18.67 -35.21 14.52
N GLU A 27 -19.41 -36.23 14.98
CA GLU A 27 -20.69 -36.05 15.66
C GLU A 27 -20.62 -36.39 17.16
N SER A 28 -19.71 -37.28 17.54
CA SER A 28 -19.62 -37.72 18.92
C SER A 28 -18.62 -36.95 19.77
N ALA A 29 -18.92 -36.74 21.05
CA ALA A 29 -18.00 -36.10 21.99
C ALA A 29 -16.66 -36.82 22.12
N LYS A 30 -16.64 -38.17 21.95
CA LYS A 30 -15.42 -38.96 22.02
C LYS A 30 -14.48 -38.66 20.85
N GLU A 31 -15.04 -38.56 19.64
CA GLU A 31 -14.27 -38.20 18.43
C GLU A 31 -13.77 -36.78 18.49
N PHE A 32 -14.56 -35.86 19.05
CA PHE A 32 -14.13 -34.46 19.24
C PHE A 32 -12.94 -34.36 20.21
N VAL A 33 -12.95 -35.09 21.32
CA VAL A 33 -11.80 -35.15 22.23
C VAL A 33 -10.57 -35.74 21.53
N GLU A 34 -10.75 -36.72 20.64
CA GLU A 34 -9.66 -37.29 19.87
C GLU A 34 -9.12 -36.27 18.84
N LEU A 35 -9.99 -35.48 18.18
CA LEU A 35 -9.61 -34.40 17.30
C LEU A 35 -8.70 -33.40 18.03
N VAL A 36 -9.15 -32.85 19.16
CA VAL A 36 -8.39 -31.88 19.95
C VAL A 36 -7.02 -32.43 20.37
N LYS A 37 -6.97 -33.71 20.82
CA LYS A 37 -5.71 -34.38 21.14
C LYS A 37 -4.75 -34.47 19.94
N ASN A 38 -5.28 -34.74 18.75
CA ASN A 38 -4.46 -34.85 17.55
C ASN A 38 -3.99 -33.47 17.04
N ILE A 39 -4.82 -32.44 17.17
CA ILE A 39 -4.41 -31.03 16.91
C ILE A 39 -3.24 -30.67 17.82
N GLY A 40 -3.35 -30.90 19.14
CA GLY A 40 -2.25 -30.62 20.05
C GLY A 40 -0.98 -31.47 19.81
N LYS A 41 -1.08 -32.64 19.17
CA LYS A 41 0.11 -33.40 18.73
C LYS A 41 0.76 -32.76 17.49
N LEU A 42 -0.04 -32.29 16.53
CA LEU A 42 0.46 -31.63 15.32
C LEU A 42 1.12 -30.29 15.68
N GLU A 43 0.55 -29.55 16.61
CA GLU A 43 1.11 -28.27 17.10
C GLU A 43 2.48 -28.51 17.79
N ARG A 44 2.57 -29.51 18.69
CA ARG A 44 3.85 -29.86 19.33
C ARG A 44 4.94 -30.32 18.34
N LYS A 45 4.54 -30.91 17.22
CA LYS A 45 5.44 -31.31 16.14
C LYS A 45 5.76 -30.19 15.17
N LEU A 46 5.23 -28.98 15.40
CA LEU A 46 5.36 -27.82 14.50
C LEU A 46 4.90 -28.12 13.07
N VAL A 47 3.85 -28.93 12.93
CA VAL A 47 3.16 -29.18 11.66
C VAL A 47 2.11 -28.10 11.42
N ILE A 48 1.45 -27.66 12.50
CA ILE A 48 0.50 -26.55 12.53
C ILE A 48 0.86 -25.60 13.67
N THR A 49 0.40 -24.36 13.58
CA THR A 49 0.48 -23.37 14.66
C THR A 49 -0.87 -22.68 14.85
N GLN A 50 -1.25 -22.37 16.10
CA GLN A 50 -2.45 -21.62 16.37
C GLN A 50 -2.22 -20.13 16.07
N LEU A 51 -3.17 -19.52 15.38
CA LEU A 51 -3.21 -18.08 15.07
C LEU A 51 -3.99 -17.32 16.15
N PRO A 52 -3.83 -15.97 16.24
CA PRO A 52 -4.58 -15.15 17.20
C PRO A 52 -6.11 -15.19 17.02
N ASN A 53 -6.60 -15.54 15.82
CA ASN A 53 -8.02 -15.68 15.49
C ASN A 53 -8.60 -17.09 15.76
N GLU A 54 -7.93 -17.88 16.62
CA GLU A 54 -8.31 -19.25 17.00
C GLU A 54 -8.27 -20.30 15.86
N LYS A 55 -7.84 -19.92 14.65
CA LYS A 55 -7.57 -20.84 13.56
C LYS A 55 -6.18 -21.45 13.67
N PHE A 56 -5.95 -22.53 12.93
CA PHE A 56 -4.65 -23.20 12.83
C PHE A 56 -4.10 -23.07 11.42
N LEU A 57 -2.82 -22.74 11.32
CA LEU A 57 -2.07 -22.60 10.08
C LEU A 57 -1.15 -23.81 9.90
N TYR A 58 -1.11 -24.37 8.70
CA TYR A 58 -0.15 -25.41 8.31
C TYR A 58 1.22 -24.80 8.00
N VAL A 59 2.25 -25.20 8.74
CA VAL A 59 3.60 -24.60 8.68
C VAL A 59 4.72 -25.59 8.35
N LYS A 60 4.38 -26.86 8.07
CA LYS A 60 5.37 -27.91 7.75
C LYS A 60 6.04 -27.69 6.39
N GLU A 61 5.37 -27.06 5.46
CA GLU A 61 5.89 -26.71 4.14
C GLU A 61 6.08 -25.20 4.07
N ALA A 62 7.04 -24.75 3.24
CA ALA A 62 7.23 -23.32 3.00
C ALA A 62 5.93 -22.70 2.52
N LEU A 63 5.43 -21.73 3.28
CA LEU A 63 4.19 -21.03 2.99
C LEU A 63 4.53 -19.75 2.26
N GLU A 64 3.95 -19.53 1.08
CA GLU A 64 3.95 -18.26 0.40
C GLU A 64 2.65 -17.52 0.70
N VAL A 65 2.77 -16.26 1.10
CA VAL A 65 1.66 -15.42 1.53
C VAL A 65 1.67 -14.14 0.74
N GLU A 66 0.54 -13.82 0.13
CA GLU A 66 0.31 -12.52 -0.48
C GLU A 66 -0.36 -11.59 0.53
N GLY A 67 0.10 -10.34 0.59
CA GLY A 67 -0.46 -9.36 1.52
C GLY A 67 0.08 -7.96 1.34
N ILE A 68 -0.51 -7.03 2.09
CA ILE A 68 -0.15 -5.61 2.08
C ILE A 68 0.93 -5.36 3.13
N ILE A 69 2.06 -4.79 2.69
CA ILE A 69 3.19 -4.49 3.57
C ILE A 69 3.04 -3.11 4.24
N ARG A 70 3.41 -3.04 5.51
CA ARG A 70 3.53 -1.81 6.29
C ARG A 70 4.92 -1.75 6.90
N LEU A 71 5.75 -0.82 6.40
CA LEU A 71 7.10 -0.60 6.91
C LEU A 71 7.09 0.19 8.21
N HIS A 72 7.99 -0.17 9.10
CA HIS A 72 8.29 0.58 10.30
C HIS A 72 9.56 1.42 10.12
N GLN A 73 9.64 2.58 10.76
CA GLN A 73 10.80 3.51 10.67
C GLN A 73 12.13 2.86 11.07
N LYS A 74 12.11 1.83 11.92
CA LYS A 74 13.31 1.04 12.32
C LYS A 74 13.78 0.06 11.23
N GLY A 75 13.06 -0.05 10.09
CA GLY A 75 13.45 -0.84 8.92
C GLY A 75 12.91 -2.27 8.88
N PHE A 76 12.15 -2.72 9.86
CA PHE A 76 11.35 -3.94 9.78
C PHE A 76 9.96 -3.63 9.22
N ALA A 77 9.18 -4.65 8.89
CA ALA A 77 7.83 -4.50 8.38
C ALA A 77 6.88 -5.58 8.90
N PHE A 78 5.60 -5.34 8.68
CA PHE A 78 4.55 -6.32 8.82
C PHE A 78 3.81 -6.47 7.49
N VAL A 79 3.46 -7.69 7.14
CA VAL A 79 2.63 -8.00 5.97
C VAL A 79 1.34 -8.64 6.45
N PHE A 80 0.22 -8.01 6.12
CA PHE A 80 -1.11 -8.54 6.44
C PHE A 80 -1.72 -9.20 5.20
N SER A 81 -2.05 -10.49 5.33
CA SER A 81 -2.83 -11.23 4.35
C SER A 81 -4.29 -11.24 4.75
N ALA A 82 -5.13 -10.58 3.94
CA ALA A 82 -6.57 -10.58 4.16
C ALA A 82 -7.20 -11.95 3.87
N GLU A 83 -6.65 -12.69 2.90
CA GLU A 83 -7.11 -14.03 2.53
C GLU A 83 -6.97 -15.02 3.67
N LEU A 84 -5.80 -15.04 4.31
CA LEU A 84 -5.50 -15.99 5.38
C LEU A 84 -5.84 -15.44 6.79
N GLY A 85 -6.05 -14.10 6.90
CA GLY A 85 -6.28 -13.43 8.19
C GLY A 85 -5.06 -13.49 9.11
N ILE A 86 -3.83 -13.43 8.54
CA ILE A 86 -2.57 -13.52 9.29
C ILE A 86 -1.71 -12.29 9.08
N GLU A 87 -0.86 -11.99 10.05
CA GLU A 87 0.19 -10.99 9.96
C GLU A 87 1.56 -11.68 10.02
N VAL A 88 2.46 -11.30 9.10
CA VAL A 88 3.82 -11.85 9.00
C VAL A 88 4.82 -10.73 9.30
N TYR A 89 5.70 -10.95 10.26
CA TYR A 89 6.81 -10.06 10.56
C TYR A 89 7.94 -10.23 9.55
N ILE A 90 8.43 -9.11 9.01
CA ILE A 90 9.55 -9.08 8.06
C ILE A 90 10.73 -8.37 8.72
N PRO A 91 11.83 -9.06 9.01
CA PRO A 91 13.00 -8.46 9.63
C PRO A 91 13.63 -7.38 8.76
N LYS A 92 14.40 -6.51 9.42
CA LYS A 92 15.17 -5.48 8.71
C LYS A 92 16.13 -6.10 7.70
N GLY A 93 16.12 -5.54 6.48
CA GLY A 93 16.95 -6.02 5.37
C GLY A 93 16.26 -7.05 4.47
N PHE A 94 15.09 -7.59 4.88
CA PHE A 94 14.34 -8.58 4.09
C PHE A 94 13.07 -8.01 3.43
N THR A 95 12.90 -6.70 3.47
CA THR A 95 11.76 -5.99 2.85
C THR A 95 11.94 -5.76 1.34
N GLN A 96 13.10 -6.11 0.77
CA GLN A 96 13.44 -5.82 -0.64
C GLN A 96 13.27 -4.32 -0.94
N SER A 97 12.64 -4.01 -2.09
CA SER A 97 12.29 -2.64 -2.48
C SER A 97 10.86 -2.24 -2.11
N ALA A 98 10.18 -3.02 -1.26
CA ALA A 98 8.79 -2.76 -0.92
C ALA A 98 8.62 -1.44 -0.15
N MET A 99 7.52 -0.77 -0.40
CA MET A 99 7.07 0.43 0.27
C MET A 99 5.75 0.17 1.00
N THR A 100 5.44 0.99 1.98
CA THR A 100 4.16 0.85 2.71
C THR A 100 2.97 0.94 1.75
N GLY A 101 2.07 -0.04 1.84
CA GLY A 101 0.89 -0.16 1.00
C GLY A 101 1.08 -1.04 -0.25
N ASP A 102 2.31 -1.43 -0.59
CA ASP A 102 2.56 -2.36 -1.69
C ASP A 102 1.95 -3.75 -1.39
N VAL A 103 1.49 -4.42 -2.42
CA VAL A 103 1.14 -5.85 -2.35
C VAL A 103 2.42 -6.66 -2.62
N VAL A 104 2.74 -7.55 -1.69
CA VAL A 104 3.98 -8.33 -1.74
C VAL A 104 3.72 -9.81 -1.59
N LEU A 105 4.58 -10.62 -2.20
CA LEU A 105 4.68 -12.05 -1.96
C LEU A 105 5.76 -12.29 -0.90
N VAL A 106 5.38 -12.95 0.17
CA VAL A 106 6.25 -13.28 1.31
C VAL A 106 6.40 -14.77 1.42
N LYS A 107 7.63 -15.24 1.58
CA LYS A 107 7.92 -16.60 2.02
C LYS A 107 8.03 -16.61 3.53
N VAL A 108 7.18 -17.39 4.18
CA VAL A 108 7.24 -17.61 5.63
C VAL A 108 8.33 -18.65 5.90
N ASP A 109 9.36 -18.27 6.67
CA ASP A 109 10.51 -19.13 6.96
C ASP A 109 10.42 -19.79 8.33
N SER A 110 9.79 -19.12 9.31
CA SER A 110 9.71 -19.63 10.66
C SER A 110 8.47 -19.17 11.42
N VAL A 111 8.13 -19.92 12.44
CA VAL A 111 7.14 -19.57 13.44
C VAL A 111 7.89 -19.35 14.76
N TYR A 112 7.84 -18.13 15.27
CA TYR A 112 8.43 -17.85 16.58
C TYR A 112 7.67 -18.60 17.68
N LYS A 113 8.40 -19.40 18.45
CA LYS A 113 7.79 -20.28 19.47
C LYS A 113 7.14 -19.52 20.63
N ASP A 114 7.71 -18.37 21.00
CA ASP A 114 7.30 -17.66 22.21
C ASP A 114 6.10 -16.74 22.00
N ASP A 115 5.96 -16.12 20.80
CA ASP A 115 4.92 -15.12 20.52
C ASP A 115 3.90 -15.54 19.46
N ARG A 116 4.00 -16.77 18.92
CA ARG A 116 3.17 -17.27 17.80
C ARG A 116 3.18 -16.36 16.57
N ASN A 117 4.20 -15.53 16.44
CA ASN A 117 4.37 -14.64 15.29
C ASN A 117 5.03 -15.39 14.13
N LEU A 118 4.51 -15.17 12.94
CA LEU A 118 5.10 -15.68 11.72
C LEU A 118 6.22 -14.72 11.29
N GLU A 119 7.38 -15.26 10.93
CA GLU A 119 8.46 -14.49 10.33
C GLU A 119 8.69 -14.93 8.90
N GLY A 120 8.94 -13.97 8.03
CA GLY A 120 9.17 -14.24 6.61
C GLY A 120 10.05 -13.22 5.93
N ILE A 121 10.29 -13.46 4.66
CA ILE A 121 11.05 -12.58 3.77
C ILE A 121 10.22 -12.20 2.56
N VAL A 122 10.28 -10.95 2.15
CA VAL A 122 9.65 -10.51 0.91
C VAL A 122 10.42 -11.11 -0.26
N GLN A 123 9.75 -11.91 -1.08
CA GLN A 123 10.34 -12.47 -2.31
C GLN A 123 10.19 -11.49 -3.46
N LYS A 124 9.00 -10.87 -3.58
CA LYS A 124 8.66 -10.04 -4.72
C LYS A 124 7.62 -9.00 -4.32
N VAL A 125 7.70 -7.81 -4.92
CA VAL A 125 6.62 -6.85 -4.94
C VAL A 125 5.73 -7.16 -6.14
N LEU A 126 4.47 -7.45 -5.89
CA LEU A 126 3.48 -7.82 -6.91
C LEU A 126 2.83 -6.57 -7.50
N GLU A 127 2.42 -5.65 -6.62
CA GLU A 127 1.77 -4.42 -7.01
C GLU A 127 2.30 -3.24 -6.20
N ARG A 128 2.51 -2.10 -6.88
CA ARG A 128 2.95 -0.85 -6.28
C ARG A 128 1.77 0.03 -5.90
N ASN A 129 1.69 0.37 -4.63
CA ASN A 129 0.71 1.34 -4.15
C ASN A 129 1.13 2.78 -4.46
N THR A 130 2.41 3.10 -4.28
CA THR A 130 2.93 4.47 -4.47
C THR A 130 3.81 4.54 -5.71
N LYS A 131 3.28 5.13 -6.78
CA LYS A 131 4.02 5.44 -8.02
C LYS A 131 4.43 6.91 -8.09
N TYR A 132 3.60 7.78 -7.55
CA TYR A 132 3.79 9.24 -7.58
C TYR A 132 3.93 9.78 -6.17
N THR A 133 4.70 10.84 -6.03
CA THR A 133 4.81 11.56 -4.76
C THR A 133 5.08 13.04 -5.01
N VAL A 134 4.61 13.87 -4.10
CA VAL A 134 4.99 15.28 -4.04
C VAL A 134 6.15 15.43 -3.07
N GLY A 135 7.08 16.30 -3.40
CA GLY A 135 8.20 16.59 -2.54
C GLY A 135 8.92 17.89 -2.89
N THR A 136 9.92 18.19 -2.09
CA THR A 136 10.72 19.41 -2.25
C THR A 136 12.03 19.09 -2.97
N LEU A 137 12.28 19.79 -4.07
CA LEU A 137 13.50 19.68 -4.86
C LEU A 137 14.68 20.35 -4.15
N THR A 138 15.82 19.71 -4.21
CA THR A 138 17.11 20.27 -3.83
C THR A 138 18.14 19.93 -4.91
N ASN A 139 18.85 20.94 -5.39
CA ASN A 139 19.90 20.80 -6.39
C ASN A 139 21.27 20.71 -5.71
N ALA A 140 21.99 19.62 -5.93
CA ALA A 140 23.40 19.51 -5.58
C ALA A 140 24.26 19.73 -6.83
N LYS A 141 25.56 19.88 -6.61
CA LYS A 141 26.51 20.21 -7.70
C LYS A 141 26.43 19.29 -8.93
N PHE A 142 26.14 18.01 -8.71
CA PHE A 142 26.19 16.97 -9.77
C PHE A 142 24.84 16.28 -10.02
N PHE A 143 23.89 16.39 -9.09
CA PHE A 143 22.59 15.75 -9.19
C PHE A 143 21.55 16.53 -8.40
N SER A 144 20.29 16.28 -8.72
CA SER A 144 19.15 16.82 -7.97
C SER A 144 18.43 15.68 -7.29
N PHE A 145 17.85 15.95 -6.13
CA PHE A 145 17.06 15.00 -5.39
C PHE A 145 15.82 15.66 -4.81
N VAL A 146 14.81 14.85 -4.58
CA VAL A 146 13.54 15.26 -3.96
C VAL A 146 13.37 14.56 -2.64
N LYS A 147 13.07 15.35 -1.61
CA LYS A 147 12.59 14.84 -0.33
C LYS A 147 11.07 14.80 -0.37
N SER A 148 10.50 13.59 -0.30
CA SER A 148 9.05 13.41 -0.30
C SER A 148 8.39 14.06 0.92
N ASP A 149 7.18 14.58 0.71
CA ASP A 149 6.29 15.04 1.79
C ASP A 149 5.57 13.87 2.47
N ASP A 150 5.60 12.68 1.85
CA ASP A 150 5.11 11.47 2.48
C ASP A 150 6.14 10.88 3.45
N LYS A 151 5.79 10.86 4.74
CA LYS A 151 6.65 10.34 5.82
C LYS A 151 6.98 8.84 5.67
N ASN A 152 6.19 8.11 4.91
CA ASN A 152 6.44 6.70 4.62
C ASN A 152 7.57 6.51 3.59
N ILE A 153 7.91 7.56 2.82
CA ILE A 153 9.03 7.56 1.89
C ILE A 153 10.23 8.20 2.58
N VAL A 154 10.97 7.40 3.32
CA VAL A 154 12.10 7.88 4.14
C VAL A 154 13.31 8.27 3.29
N LYS A 155 13.50 7.59 2.14
CA LYS A 155 14.63 7.82 1.24
C LYS A 155 14.43 9.04 0.36
N TYR A 156 15.53 9.66 -0.03
CA TYR A 156 15.49 10.65 -1.11
C TYR A 156 15.19 9.99 -2.45
N ILE A 157 14.70 10.80 -3.39
CA ILE A 157 14.45 10.37 -4.76
C ILE A 157 15.42 11.13 -5.65
N LYS A 158 16.41 10.44 -6.21
CA LYS A 158 17.36 11.01 -7.17
C LYS A 158 16.66 11.27 -8.49
N ILE A 159 16.68 12.52 -8.95
CA ILE A 159 15.99 12.94 -10.16
C ILE A 159 16.89 12.78 -11.37
N THR A 160 16.38 12.06 -12.38
CA THR A 160 17.14 11.77 -13.61
C THR A 160 16.93 12.77 -14.72
N ASN A 161 15.79 13.49 -14.72
CA ASN A 161 15.42 14.48 -15.75
C ASN A 161 15.48 15.94 -15.27
N ALA A 162 16.15 16.24 -14.15
CA ALA A 162 16.18 17.57 -13.56
C ALA A 162 16.68 18.66 -14.52
N LYS A 163 17.57 18.30 -15.46
CA LYS A 163 18.12 19.21 -16.47
C LYS A 163 17.08 19.75 -17.46
N ASN A 164 15.95 19.04 -17.60
CA ASN A 164 14.86 19.47 -18.48
C ASN A 164 14.01 20.59 -17.84
N PHE A 165 14.17 20.77 -16.53
CA PHE A 165 13.44 21.75 -15.74
C PHE A 165 14.44 22.70 -15.09
N ASN A 166 14.39 23.96 -15.43
CA ASN A 166 15.26 24.98 -14.82
C ASN A 166 14.68 25.43 -13.46
N LEU A 167 14.59 24.48 -12.50
CA LEU A 167 13.95 24.70 -11.21
C LEU A 167 14.97 25.04 -10.13
N VAL A 168 14.55 25.92 -9.22
CA VAL A 168 15.33 26.36 -8.07
C VAL A 168 15.10 25.45 -6.85
N ASP A 169 16.03 25.49 -5.90
CA ASP A 169 15.89 24.80 -4.62
C ASP A 169 14.62 25.26 -3.91
N GLY A 170 13.94 24.32 -3.24
CA GLY A 170 12.68 24.62 -2.57
C GLY A 170 11.44 24.50 -3.45
N THR A 171 11.59 24.24 -4.75
CA THR A 171 10.44 23.99 -5.62
C THR A 171 9.74 22.70 -5.23
N LYS A 172 8.43 22.76 -5.06
CA LYS A 172 7.55 21.58 -4.92
C LYS A 172 7.31 20.98 -6.30
N VAL A 173 7.50 19.67 -6.38
CA VAL A 173 7.37 18.91 -7.63
C VAL A 173 6.58 17.63 -7.43
N LEU A 174 5.81 17.26 -8.44
CA LEU A 174 5.25 15.92 -8.57
C LEU A 174 6.28 15.03 -9.25
N VAL A 175 6.62 13.92 -8.62
CA VAL A 175 7.64 12.97 -9.08
C VAL A 175 7.02 11.60 -9.27
N GLU A 176 7.35 10.96 -10.39
CA GLU A 176 7.13 9.53 -10.60
C GLU A 176 8.38 8.76 -10.16
N ILE A 177 8.20 7.75 -9.31
CA ILE A 177 9.28 6.86 -8.89
C ILE A 177 9.48 5.79 -9.96
N THR A 178 10.63 5.80 -10.63
CA THR A 178 10.93 4.89 -11.74
C THR A 178 11.78 3.70 -11.32
N ASP A 179 12.56 3.85 -10.24
CA ASP A 179 13.41 2.79 -9.71
C ASP A 179 13.36 2.79 -8.16
N TYR A 180 12.92 1.67 -7.61
CA TYR A 180 12.78 1.47 -6.18
C TYR A 180 14.00 0.75 -5.64
N SER A 181 14.88 1.45 -4.93
CA SER A 181 16.10 0.86 -4.40
C SER A 181 15.83 -0.29 -3.41
N LYS A 182 16.50 -1.41 -3.63
CA LYS A 182 16.49 -2.58 -2.76
C LYS A 182 17.44 -2.43 -1.56
N VAL A 183 18.40 -1.52 -1.67
CA VAL A 183 19.45 -1.32 -0.67
C VAL A 183 19.05 -0.22 0.28
N SER A 184 19.15 -0.46 1.59
CA SER A 184 18.62 0.45 2.61
C SER A 184 19.31 1.83 2.63
N PHE A 185 20.52 1.97 2.10
CA PHE A 185 21.28 3.22 2.04
C PHE A 185 21.35 3.86 0.65
N GLU A 186 20.70 3.26 -0.37
CA GLU A 186 20.56 3.86 -1.69
C GLU A 186 19.23 4.59 -1.83
N ASP A 187 19.27 5.72 -2.54
CA ASP A 187 18.08 6.50 -2.84
C ASP A 187 17.26 5.84 -3.97
N HIS A 188 15.97 6.13 -3.98
CA HIS A 188 15.11 5.81 -5.13
C HIS A 188 15.52 6.68 -6.32
N LYS A 189 15.11 6.30 -7.56
CA LYS A 189 15.23 7.18 -8.74
C LYS A 189 13.84 7.55 -9.23
N GLY A 190 13.74 8.74 -9.81
CA GLY A 190 12.48 9.22 -10.35
C GLY A 190 12.67 10.32 -11.37
N ILE A 191 11.56 10.71 -11.95
CA ILE A 191 11.44 11.81 -12.90
C ILE A 191 10.43 12.83 -12.40
N ILE A 192 10.71 14.11 -12.63
CA ILE A 192 9.73 15.18 -12.41
C ILE A 192 8.69 15.10 -13.51
N ILE A 193 7.42 15.03 -13.11
CA ILE A 193 6.27 15.09 -14.01
C ILE A 193 5.76 16.51 -14.12
N LYS A 194 5.68 17.23 -12.99
CA LYS A 194 5.13 18.60 -12.94
C LYS A 194 5.82 19.43 -11.87
N SER A 195 6.07 20.69 -12.17
CA SER A 195 6.41 21.71 -11.17
C SER A 195 5.13 22.30 -10.59
N ILE A 196 5.04 22.37 -9.26
CA ILE A 196 3.85 22.90 -8.57
C ILE A 196 4.03 24.38 -8.24
N GLY A 197 5.23 24.77 -7.80
CA GLY A 197 5.59 26.13 -7.39
C GLY A 197 6.66 26.10 -6.31
N HIS A 198 7.15 27.26 -5.88
CA HIS A 198 8.08 27.29 -4.75
C HIS A 198 7.33 27.05 -3.44
N LYS A 199 7.97 26.36 -2.50
CA LYS A 199 7.36 25.99 -1.20
C LYS A 199 6.81 27.17 -0.39
N ASP A 200 7.35 28.38 -0.63
CA ASP A 200 6.97 29.61 0.06
C ASP A 200 5.93 30.43 -0.72
N ASP A 201 5.53 29.99 -1.91
CA ASP A 201 4.49 30.67 -2.71
C ASP A 201 3.10 30.37 -2.15
N PRO A 202 2.20 31.37 -2.14
CA PRO A 202 0.82 31.16 -1.68
C PRO A 202 0.09 30.09 -2.48
N GLY A 203 -0.61 29.17 -1.79
CA GLY A 203 -1.43 28.12 -2.38
C GLY A 203 -0.68 26.87 -2.84
N VAL A 204 0.65 26.87 -2.84
CA VAL A 204 1.46 25.69 -3.21
C VAL A 204 1.32 24.56 -2.21
N ASP A 205 1.07 24.88 -0.95
CA ASP A 205 0.75 23.91 0.09
C ASP A 205 -0.55 23.15 -0.22
N ILE A 206 -1.61 23.87 -0.63
CA ILE A 206 -2.89 23.28 -1.02
C ILE A 206 -2.72 22.43 -2.28
N LEU A 207 -2.06 22.96 -3.32
CA LEU A 207 -1.79 22.23 -4.55
C LEU A 207 -0.97 20.95 -4.27
N SER A 208 -0.01 21.02 -3.37
CA SER A 208 0.79 19.84 -2.96
C SER A 208 -0.08 18.74 -2.37
N VAL A 209 -1.10 19.09 -1.57
CA VAL A 209 -2.06 18.12 -1.02
C VAL A 209 -2.95 17.54 -2.13
N ILE A 210 -3.44 18.37 -3.04
CA ILE A 210 -4.26 17.97 -4.19
C ILE A 210 -3.51 16.92 -5.03
N TYR A 211 -2.28 17.22 -5.44
CA TYR A 211 -1.46 16.28 -6.23
C TYR A 211 -1.04 15.04 -5.44
N LYS A 212 -0.75 15.18 -4.13
CA LYS A 212 -0.43 14.04 -3.27
C LYS A 212 -1.57 13.01 -3.22
N HIS A 213 -2.81 13.47 -3.20
CA HIS A 213 -3.99 12.61 -3.12
C HIS A 213 -4.63 12.33 -4.48
N ASN A 214 -3.96 12.74 -5.58
CA ASN A 214 -4.46 12.58 -6.94
C ASN A 214 -5.90 13.10 -7.12
N ILE A 215 -6.20 14.25 -6.48
CA ILE A 215 -7.49 14.90 -6.60
C ILE A 215 -7.55 15.61 -7.96
N PRO A 216 -8.57 15.36 -8.81
CA PRO A 216 -8.72 16.07 -10.06
C PRO A 216 -8.87 17.58 -9.81
N ASN A 217 -8.00 18.39 -10.39
CA ASN A 217 -7.95 19.83 -10.23
C ASN A 217 -7.90 20.59 -11.56
N GLU A 218 -7.98 19.86 -12.65
CA GLU A 218 -8.05 20.40 -14.01
C GLU A 218 -9.23 19.73 -14.71
N PHE A 219 -9.97 20.48 -15.53
CA PHE A 219 -11.03 19.92 -16.34
C PHE A 219 -10.43 19.07 -17.47
N PRO A 220 -11.06 17.96 -17.85
CA PRO A 220 -10.69 17.20 -19.04
C PRO A 220 -10.69 18.07 -20.29
N GLU A 221 -9.83 17.74 -21.27
CA GLU A 221 -9.66 18.55 -22.48
C GLU A 221 -10.99 18.68 -23.28
N ASP A 222 -11.80 17.63 -23.32
CA ASP A 222 -13.11 17.65 -23.99
C ASP A 222 -14.10 18.64 -23.33
N VAL A 223 -14.02 18.82 -22.01
CA VAL A 223 -14.83 19.80 -21.28
C VAL A 223 -14.33 21.22 -21.57
N VAL A 224 -13.01 21.44 -21.60
CA VAL A 224 -12.41 22.72 -21.95
C VAL A 224 -12.81 23.11 -23.38
N GLU A 225 -12.66 22.21 -24.36
CA GLU A 225 -13.06 22.44 -25.74
C GLU A 225 -14.56 22.73 -25.91
N GLN A 226 -15.42 22.11 -25.10
CA GLN A 226 -16.85 22.42 -25.11
C GLN A 226 -17.13 23.81 -24.57
N THR A 227 -16.44 24.20 -23.49
CA THR A 227 -16.61 25.52 -22.87
C THR A 227 -16.15 26.65 -23.80
N GLU A 228 -15.03 26.45 -24.54
CA GLU A 228 -14.53 27.42 -25.53
C GLU A 228 -15.51 27.64 -26.70
N LYS A 229 -16.39 26.69 -26.98
CA LYS A 229 -17.42 26.78 -28.03
C LYS A 229 -18.68 27.50 -27.56
N ILE A 230 -18.84 27.73 -26.25
CA ILE A 230 -19.98 28.43 -25.70
C ILE A 230 -19.79 29.93 -25.91
N SER A 231 -20.78 30.59 -26.50
CA SER A 231 -20.78 32.04 -26.68
C SER A 231 -20.89 32.76 -25.33
N ASP A 232 -20.05 33.78 -25.12
CA ASP A 232 -20.15 34.66 -23.96
C ASP A 232 -21.41 35.57 -24.01
N GLU A 233 -22.09 35.62 -25.17
CA GLU A 233 -23.33 36.37 -25.33
C GLU A 233 -24.51 35.62 -24.74
N ILE A 234 -25.06 36.13 -23.67
CA ILE A 234 -26.32 35.64 -23.10
C ILE A 234 -27.48 36.10 -24.00
N LYS A 235 -28.09 35.15 -24.73
CA LYS A 235 -29.32 35.43 -25.48
C LYS A 235 -30.49 35.39 -24.50
N LEU A 236 -31.03 36.56 -24.17
CA LEU A 236 -32.23 36.66 -23.37
C LEU A 236 -33.43 36.24 -24.25
N GLU A 237 -34.09 35.15 -23.86
CA GLU A 237 -35.40 34.80 -24.41
C GLU A 237 -36.48 35.60 -23.67
N ASP A 238 -37.61 35.92 -24.35
CA ASP A 238 -38.70 36.75 -23.79
C ASP A 238 -39.29 36.23 -22.46
N LYS A 239 -39.01 34.99 -22.10
CA LYS A 239 -39.43 34.36 -20.84
C LYS A 239 -38.54 34.71 -19.63
N TYR A 240 -37.39 35.33 -19.85
CA TYR A 240 -36.48 35.72 -18.77
C TYR A 240 -36.55 37.20 -18.49
N ARG A 241 -36.51 37.56 -17.18
CA ARG A 241 -36.40 38.94 -16.74
C ARG A 241 -34.95 39.38 -16.72
N ASP A 242 -34.64 40.48 -17.37
CA ASP A 242 -33.32 41.12 -17.24
C ASP A 242 -33.19 41.82 -15.89
N CYS A 243 -32.29 41.31 -15.05
CA CYS A 243 -31.98 41.87 -13.74
C CYS A 243 -30.56 42.44 -13.65
N THR A 244 -29.93 42.73 -14.81
CA THR A 244 -28.52 43.23 -14.86
C THR A 244 -28.34 44.55 -14.13
N ASN A 245 -29.39 45.34 -13.97
CA ASN A 245 -29.40 46.65 -13.24
C ASN A 245 -29.86 46.52 -11.78
N GLU A 246 -30.14 45.29 -11.29
CA GLU A 246 -30.58 45.04 -9.92
C GLU A 246 -29.39 44.53 -9.09
N MET A 247 -29.33 44.95 -7.82
CA MET A 247 -28.34 44.38 -6.90
C MET A 247 -28.83 42.99 -6.45
N VAL A 248 -28.27 41.95 -6.99
CA VAL A 248 -28.59 40.56 -6.64
C VAL A 248 -27.47 40.00 -5.77
N VAL A 249 -27.80 39.39 -4.63
CA VAL A 249 -26.87 38.73 -3.73
C VAL A 249 -27.31 37.29 -3.55
N THR A 250 -26.41 36.36 -3.76
CA THR A 250 -26.59 34.94 -3.39
C THR A 250 -26.04 34.72 -1.99
N ILE A 251 -26.82 34.03 -1.16
CA ILE A 251 -26.41 33.62 0.20
C ILE A 251 -26.42 32.10 0.18
N ASP A 252 -25.24 31.49 0.33
CA ASP A 252 -25.04 30.04 0.45
C ASP A 252 -25.08 29.61 1.91
#